data_a6bdfd5391a4ada83c4ea07c043d0b55
#
_entry.id   a6bdfd5391a4ada83c4ea07c043d0b55
#
_cell.length_a   1.000
_cell.length_b   1.000
_cell.length_c   1.000
_cell.angle_alpha   90.00
_cell.angle_beta   90.00
_cell.angle_gamma   90.00
#
_symmetry.space_group_name_H-M   'P 1'
#
loop_
_entity.id
_entity.type
_entity.pdbx_description
1 polymer ?
#
loop_
_entity_poly.entity_id
_entity_poly.type
_entity_poly.pdbx_seq_one_letter_code
_entity_poly.pdbx_strand_id
1 'polypeptide(L)'
;MKRNLLVCMTALLLASAAGAQQASHHQGQPPAQPAAQTTAQPDTNPVSNSVRKIMDRRAKLMVGAAEAMPADKYAYRPTPEQMTFGHLIVHTAEANNFLCSSISGMAAPADTKPADTDPKEKLVAELKSSFEYCTQALSKMDDSNLGAQVPFFGDGKISRAGAMIALTDVAYDHYSMAAMYLRLNGVTPPSAQPKKE
;
A
#
# COMPACT_ATOMS: atom_id res chain seq x y z
N MET A 1 -14.50 52.08 -25.57
CA MET A 1 -15.84 52.31 -26.14
C MET A 1 -16.78 51.34 -25.45
N LYS A 2 -17.59 51.88 -24.54
CA LYS A 2 -19.06 51.98 -24.47
C LYS A 2 -19.75 50.62 -24.53
N ARG A 3 -20.20 50.12 -23.35
CA ARG A 3 -21.59 50.15 -22.79
C ARG A 3 -22.49 49.11 -23.45
N ASN A 4 -23.11 48.16 -22.70
CA ASN A 4 -24.43 48.41 -22.13
C ASN A 4 -24.80 47.36 -21.06
N LEU A 5 -25.25 47.89 -19.93
CA LEU A 5 -26.06 47.29 -18.88
C LEU A 5 -27.47 47.02 -19.44
N LEU A 6 -28.08 45.87 -19.11
CA LEU A 6 -29.55 45.77 -19.12
C LEU A 6 -30.00 44.98 -17.87
N VAL A 7 -30.55 45.74 -16.96
CA VAL A 7 -31.32 45.30 -15.79
C VAL A 7 -32.74 45.01 -16.28
N CYS A 8 -33.30 43.86 -15.94
CA CYS A 8 -34.74 43.61 -16.02
C CYS A 8 -35.21 43.06 -14.66
N MET A 9 -35.78 43.98 -13.89
CA MET A 9 -36.71 43.68 -12.79
C MET A 9 -38.07 43.26 -13.37
N THR A 10 -38.64 42.17 -12.89
CA THR A 10 -40.08 41.92 -12.97
C THR A 10 -40.61 41.33 -11.65
N ALA A 11 -41.72 41.90 -11.29
CA ALA A 11 -42.38 41.96 -10.00
C ALA A 11 -43.00 40.64 -9.47
N LEU A 12 -43.17 40.68 -8.13
CA LEU A 12 -43.98 39.80 -7.30
C LEU A 12 -45.40 39.58 -7.83
N LEU A 13 -45.88 38.34 -7.68
CA LEU A 13 -47.28 38.03 -7.46
C LEU A 13 -47.41 36.99 -6.35
N LEU A 14 -47.93 37.45 -5.20
CA LEU A 14 -48.39 36.63 -4.08
C LEU A 14 -49.72 35.97 -4.46
N ALA A 15 -49.74 34.65 -4.44
CA ALA A 15 -50.99 33.88 -4.44
C ALA A 15 -51.05 33.03 -3.15
N SER A 16 -51.88 33.49 -2.23
CA SER A 16 -52.25 32.74 -1.03
C SER A 16 -53.20 31.60 -1.41
N ALA A 17 -52.82 30.36 -1.27
CA ALA A 17 -53.72 29.22 -1.31
C ALA A 17 -53.74 28.58 0.08
N ALA A 18 -54.86 28.71 0.77
CA ALA A 18 -55.20 27.97 1.96
C ALA A 18 -55.46 26.50 1.56
N GLY A 19 -54.57 25.59 1.93
CA GLY A 19 -54.70 24.15 1.71
C GLY A 19 -54.81 23.42 3.05
N ALA A 20 -55.89 22.68 3.19
CA ALA A 20 -56.30 21.90 4.36
C ALA A 20 -55.20 20.99 4.93
N GLN A 21 -55.03 21.07 6.23
CA GLN A 21 -54.22 20.12 7.00
C GLN A 21 -54.91 18.73 7.00
N GLN A 22 -54.36 17.80 6.23
CA GLN A 22 -54.62 16.37 6.45
C GLN A 22 -53.77 15.90 7.62
N ALA A 23 -54.40 15.55 8.72
CA ALA A 23 -53.80 14.84 9.83
C ALA A 23 -53.43 13.43 9.37
N SER A 24 -52.16 13.23 9.01
CA SER A 24 -51.60 11.90 8.83
C SER A 24 -51.34 11.26 10.19
N HIS A 25 -52.08 10.19 10.49
CA HIS A 25 -51.80 9.29 11.59
C HIS A 25 -50.36 8.77 11.50
N HIS A 26 -49.48 9.30 12.31
CA HIS A 26 -48.19 8.63 12.61
C HIS A 26 -48.49 7.38 13.40
N GLN A 27 -48.50 6.21 12.72
CA GLN A 27 -48.34 4.91 13.36
C GLN A 27 -46.96 4.92 14.01
N GLY A 28 -46.92 4.79 15.33
CA GLY A 28 -45.70 4.76 16.12
C GLY A 28 -44.75 3.65 15.65
N GLN A 29 -43.66 4.05 15.03
CA GLN A 29 -42.53 3.17 14.76
C GLN A 29 -41.93 2.80 16.14
N PRO A 30 -41.75 1.50 16.47
CA PRO A 30 -41.12 1.14 17.73
C PRO A 30 -39.73 1.81 17.78
N PRO A 31 -39.29 2.25 18.99
CA PRO A 31 -37.97 2.86 19.13
C PRO A 31 -36.91 1.88 18.60
N ALA A 32 -36.10 2.37 17.65
CA ALA A 32 -34.96 1.61 17.14
C ALA A 32 -34.07 1.21 18.32
N GLN A 33 -33.94 -0.09 18.57
CA GLN A 33 -32.99 -0.60 19.53
C GLN A 33 -31.61 -0.07 19.17
N PRO A 34 -30.84 0.49 20.13
CA PRO A 34 -29.45 0.85 19.86
C PRO A 34 -28.74 -0.40 19.36
N ALA A 35 -28.19 -0.34 18.15
CA ALA A 35 -27.33 -1.41 17.67
C ALA A 35 -26.24 -1.63 18.72
N ALA A 36 -26.13 -2.84 19.26
CA ALA A 36 -25.09 -3.20 20.18
C ALA A 36 -23.75 -2.85 19.53
N GLN A 37 -23.11 -1.80 20.00
CA GLN A 37 -21.73 -1.49 19.64
C GLN A 37 -20.90 -2.65 20.20
N THR A 38 -20.53 -3.58 19.34
CA THR A 38 -19.50 -4.55 19.65
C THR A 38 -18.24 -3.73 19.92
N THR A 39 -17.93 -3.50 21.18
CA THR A 39 -16.68 -2.88 21.59
C THR A 39 -15.57 -3.88 21.23
N ALA A 40 -15.01 -3.73 20.04
CA ALA A 40 -13.82 -4.48 19.64
C ALA A 40 -12.74 -4.19 20.70
N GLN A 41 -12.20 -5.25 21.31
CA GLN A 41 -11.13 -5.11 22.28
C GLN A 41 -9.96 -4.36 21.60
N PRO A 42 -9.34 -3.37 22.27
CA PRO A 42 -8.22 -2.64 21.71
C PRO A 42 -7.12 -3.58 21.22
N ASP A 43 -6.60 -3.34 20.03
CA ASP A 43 -5.44 -4.08 19.52
C ASP A 43 -4.22 -3.80 20.41
N THR A 44 -3.65 -4.85 20.99
CA THR A 44 -2.48 -4.74 21.87
C THR A 44 -1.17 -4.55 21.11
N ASN A 45 -1.17 -4.81 19.80
CA ASN A 45 0.00 -4.71 18.92
C ASN A 45 -0.33 -3.91 17.65
N PRO A 46 -0.84 -2.68 17.75
CA PRO A 46 -1.37 -1.95 16.61
C PRO A 46 -0.31 -1.63 15.55
N VAL A 47 0.95 -1.39 15.93
CA VAL A 47 2.03 -1.09 15.00
C VAL A 47 2.44 -2.36 14.26
N SER A 48 2.82 -3.42 14.96
CA SER A 48 3.25 -4.69 14.38
C SER A 48 2.17 -5.31 13.50
N ASN A 49 0.90 -5.25 13.93
CA ASN A 49 -0.24 -5.73 13.16
C ASN A 49 -0.46 -4.92 11.88
N SER A 50 -0.28 -3.61 11.95
CA SER A 50 -0.40 -2.73 10.77
C SER A 50 0.72 -2.99 9.77
N VAL A 51 1.96 -3.11 10.24
CA VAL A 51 3.11 -3.42 9.37
C VAL A 51 2.91 -4.76 8.67
N ARG A 52 2.48 -5.82 9.38
CA ARG A 52 2.16 -7.13 8.76
C ARG A 52 1.14 -6.99 7.63
N LYS A 53 0.00 -6.33 7.88
CA LYS A 53 -1.05 -6.12 6.87
C LYS A 53 -0.56 -5.33 5.65
N ILE A 54 0.28 -4.30 5.88
CA ILE A 54 0.87 -3.53 4.79
C ILE A 54 1.81 -4.41 3.98
N MET A 55 2.71 -5.16 4.62
CA MET A 55 3.69 -6.00 3.93
C MET A 55 3.03 -7.14 3.17
N ASP A 56 1.99 -7.79 3.70
CA ASP A 56 1.21 -8.80 2.97
C ASP A 56 0.61 -8.24 1.67
N ARG A 57 0.08 -7.03 1.72
CA ARG A 57 -0.43 -6.36 0.53
C ARG A 57 0.68 -6.00 -0.45
N ARG A 58 1.82 -5.50 0.05
CA ARG A 58 2.97 -5.12 -0.80
C ARG A 58 3.60 -6.32 -1.47
N ALA A 59 3.73 -7.45 -0.77
CA ALA A 59 4.19 -8.70 -1.33
C ALA A 59 3.35 -9.12 -2.55
N LYS A 60 2.03 -9.15 -2.41
CA LYS A 60 1.11 -9.49 -3.52
C LYS A 60 1.26 -8.55 -4.71
N LEU A 61 1.37 -7.26 -4.46
CA LEU A 61 1.50 -6.26 -5.51
C LEU A 61 2.86 -6.33 -6.22
N MET A 62 3.96 -6.48 -5.46
CA MET A 62 5.30 -6.49 -6.02
C MET A 62 5.61 -7.79 -6.77
N VAL A 63 5.23 -8.94 -6.18
CA VAL A 63 5.33 -10.24 -6.87
C VAL A 63 4.47 -10.25 -8.14
N GLY A 64 3.23 -9.77 -8.06
CA GLY A 64 2.37 -9.66 -9.23
C GLY A 64 2.93 -8.73 -10.31
N ALA A 65 3.64 -7.65 -9.94
CA ALA A 65 4.32 -6.78 -10.89
C ALA A 65 5.49 -7.50 -11.57
N ALA A 66 6.30 -8.23 -10.79
CA ALA A 66 7.39 -9.03 -11.33
C ALA A 66 6.90 -10.12 -12.28
N GLU A 67 5.82 -10.81 -11.93
CA GLU A 67 5.21 -11.83 -12.80
C GLU A 67 4.59 -11.24 -14.08
N ALA A 68 4.01 -10.03 -14.00
CA ALA A 68 3.36 -9.39 -15.13
C ALA A 68 4.34 -8.83 -16.17
N MET A 69 5.54 -8.41 -15.77
CA MET A 69 6.55 -7.90 -16.70
C MET A 69 7.03 -9.01 -17.64
N PRO A 70 6.97 -8.82 -18.98
CA PRO A 70 7.54 -9.78 -19.93
C PRO A 70 9.05 -10.01 -19.69
N ALA A 71 9.52 -11.24 -19.88
CA ALA A 71 10.91 -11.61 -19.58
C ALA A 71 11.93 -10.79 -20.38
N ASP A 72 11.63 -10.48 -21.66
CA ASP A 72 12.46 -9.63 -22.54
C ASP A 72 12.52 -8.16 -22.08
N LYS A 73 11.68 -7.75 -21.11
CA LYS A 73 11.63 -6.41 -20.55
C LYS A 73 12.33 -6.28 -19.19
N TYR A 74 12.93 -7.33 -18.69
CA TYR A 74 13.68 -7.27 -17.42
C TYR A 74 14.93 -6.38 -17.51
N ALA A 75 15.52 -6.25 -18.70
CA ALA A 75 16.62 -5.31 -18.96
C ALA A 75 16.16 -3.85 -19.22
N TYR A 76 14.83 -3.60 -19.25
CA TYR A 76 14.29 -2.26 -19.49
C TYR A 76 14.59 -1.31 -18.33
N ARG A 77 14.94 -0.07 -18.64
CA ARG A 77 15.06 1.08 -17.73
C ARG A 77 14.54 2.34 -18.42
N PRO A 78 13.84 3.24 -17.72
CA PRO A 78 13.28 4.45 -18.30
C PRO A 78 14.34 5.43 -18.85
N THR A 79 15.45 5.58 -18.11
CA THR A 79 16.61 6.40 -18.51
C THR A 79 17.92 5.64 -18.23
N PRO A 80 19.05 6.02 -18.85
CA PRO A 80 20.34 5.36 -18.62
C PRO A 80 20.80 5.32 -17.15
N GLU A 81 20.39 6.32 -16.36
CA GLU A 81 20.78 6.47 -14.94
C GLU A 81 19.92 5.62 -14.00
N GLN A 82 18.75 5.20 -14.44
CA GLN A 82 17.86 4.37 -13.62
C GLN A 82 18.24 2.90 -13.68
N MET A 83 17.90 2.19 -12.61
CA MET A 83 18.10 0.73 -12.55
C MET A 83 17.20 0.02 -13.57
N THR A 84 17.63 -1.15 -14.02
CA THR A 84 16.78 -2.04 -14.82
C THR A 84 15.63 -2.59 -13.98
N PHE A 85 14.58 -3.10 -14.64
CA PHE A 85 13.51 -3.78 -13.93
C PHE A 85 14.02 -5.00 -13.16
N GLY A 86 14.92 -5.81 -13.75
CA GLY A 86 15.56 -6.93 -13.06
C GLY A 86 16.33 -6.48 -11.82
N HIS A 87 17.10 -5.40 -11.91
CA HIS A 87 17.80 -4.81 -10.77
C HIS A 87 16.84 -4.38 -9.67
N LEU A 88 15.71 -3.75 -10.00
CA LEU A 88 14.69 -3.37 -9.02
C LEU A 88 14.14 -4.59 -8.27
N ILE A 89 13.95 -5.73 -8.93
CA ILE A 89 13.50 -6.97 -8.29
C ILE A 89 14.55 -7.50 -7.30
N VAL A 90 15.82 -7.57 -7.71
CA VAL A 90 16.93 -7.99 -6.84
C VAL A 90 17.06 -7.05 -5.64
N HIS A 91 17.11 -5.75 -5.89
CA HIS A 91 17.22 -4.72 -4.86
C HIS A 91 16.06 -4.77 -3.83
N THR A 92 14.85 -5.07 -4.30
CA THR A 92 13.69 -5.26 -3.40
C THR A 92 13.90 -6.48 -2.48
N ALA A 93 14.39 -7.59 -3.01
CA ALA A 93 14.66 -8.79 -2.22
C ALA A 93 15.77 -8.57 -1.18
N GLU A 94 16.85 -7.89 -1.56
CA GLU A 94 17.94 -7.52 -0.66
C GLU A 94 17.48 -6.59 0.46
N ALA A 95 16.70 -5.55 0.13
CA ALA A 95 16.12 -4.61 1.10
C ALA A 95 15.19 -5.33 2.09
N ASN A 96 14.35 -6.25 1.62
CA ASN A 96 13.51 -7.07 2.47
C ASN A 96 14.35 -7.91 3.45
N ASN A 97 15.34 -8.64 2.94
CA ASN A 97 16.20 -9.51 3.75
C ASN A 97 16.93 -8.69 4.82
N PHE A 98 17.51 -7.55 4.46
CA PHE A 98 18.20 -6.66 5.39
C PHE A 98 17.26 -6.09 6.46
N LEU A 99 16.17 -5.46 6.07
CA LEU A 99 15.27 -4.77 7.02
C LEU A 99 14.53 -5.76 7.92
N CYS A 100 14.08 -6.90 7.39
CA CYS A 100 13.38 -7.91 8.19
C CYS A 100 14.34 -8.62 9.17
N SER A 101 15.60 -8.82 8.78
CA SER A 101 16.66 -9.29 9.69
C SER A 101 16.92 -8.27 10.80
N SER A 102 17.09 -7.03 10.46
CA SER A 102 17.31 -5.93 11.40
C SER A 102 16.18 -5.80 12.42
N ILE A 103 14.92 -5.80 11.95
CA ILE A 103 13.72 -5.68 12.79
C ILE A 103 13.60 -6.84 13.77
N SER A 104 13.82 -8.07 13.30
CA SER A 104 13.52 -9.29 14.08
C SER A 104 14.73 -9.85 14.84
N GLY A 105 15.94 -9.53 14.39
CA GLY A 105 17.16 -10.21 14.85
C GLY A 105 17.33 -11.64 14.31
N MET A 106 16.43 -12.10 13.43
CA MET A 106 16.61 -13.37 12.74
C MET A 106 17.73 -13.26 11.71
N ALA A 107 18.54 -14.31 11.57
CA ALA A 107 19.54 -14.35 10.50
C ALA A 107 18.86 -14.22 9.14
N ALA A 108 19.36 -13.32 8.29
CA ALA A 108 18.92 -13.24 6.90
C ALA A 108 19.17 -14.57 6.19
N PRO A 109 18.36 -14.92 5.17
CA PRO A 109 18.66 -16.04 4.29
C PRO A 109 20.10 -15.93 3.75
N ALA A 110 20.71 -17.07 3.46
CA ALA A 110 22.02 -17.06 2.82
C ALA A 110 21.95 -16.22 1.54
N ASP A 111 22.91 -15.32 1.41
CA ASP A 111 22.96 -14.38 0.27
C ASP A 111 23.22 -15.18 -1.03
N THR A 112 22.17 -15.42 -1.78
CA THR A 112 22.24 -16.09 -3.08
C THR A 112 22.73 -15.15 -4.18
N LYS A 113 22.79 -13.81 -3.91
CA LYS A 113 23.21 -12.75 -4.83
C LYS A 113 22.79 -13.01 -6.28
N PRO A 114 21.50 -13.06 -6.57
CA PRO A 114 21.09 -13.19 -7.95
C PRO A 114 21.63 -12.00 -8.74
N ALA A 115 22.14 -12.27 -9.93
CA ALA A 115 22.47 -11.18 -10.84
C ALA A 115 21.17 -10.58 -11.41
N ASP A 116 21.12 -9.27 -11.60
CA ASP A 116 19.97 -8.57 -12.20
C ASP A 116 19.70 -9.01 -13.66
N THR A 117 20.64 -9.73 -14.26
CA THR A 117 20.56 -10.36 -15.58
C THR A 117 20.14 -11.82 -15.56
N ASP A 118 19.92 -12.38 -14.38
CA ASP A 118 19.42 -13.76 -14.23
C ASP A 118 18.02 -13.91 -14.88
N PRO A 119 17.64 -15.13 -15.28
CA PRO A 119 16.29 -15.38 -15.82
C PRO A 119 15.19 -14.90 -14.87
N LYS A 120 14.11 -14.35 -15.46
CA LYS A 120 12.93 -13.83 -14.75
C LYS A 120 12.45 -14.77 -13.65
N GLU A 121 12.34 -16.07 -13.95
CA GLU A 121 11.84 -17.09 -13.01
C GLU A 121 12.68 -17.15 -11.74
N LYS A 122 14.01 -17.04 -11.87
CA LYS A 122 14.94 -17.01 -10.73
C LYS A 122 14.76 -15.75 -9.91
N LEU A 123 14.66 -14.59 -10.56
CA LEU A 123 14.46 -13.31 -9.87
C LEU A 123 13.11 -13.24 -9.14
N VAL A 124 12.04 -13.77 -9.75
CA VAL A 124 10.71 -13.86 -9.13
C VAL A 124 10.74 -14.82 -7.94
N ALA A 125 11.43 -15.95 -8.03
CA ALA A 125 11.55 -16.90 -6.92
C ALA A 125 12.28 -16.26 -5.73
N GLU A 126 13.38 -15.55 -5.97
CA GLU A 126 14.14 -14.83 -4.95
C GLU A 126 13.29 -13.75 -4.27
N LEU A 127 12.56 -12.95 -5.05
CA LEU A 127 11.63 -11.95 -4.52
C LEU A 127 10.56 -12.59 -3.60
N LYS A 128 9.96 -13.70 -4.02
CA LYS A 128 8.98 -14.44 -3.21
C LYS A 128 9.60 -14.92 -1.89
N SER A 129 10.78 -15.53 -1.96
CA SER A 129 11.52 -15.99 -0.78
C SER A 129 11.79 -14.87 0.21
N SER A 130 12.17 -13.67 -0.26
CA SER A 130 12.41 -12.51 0.60
C SER A 130 11.15 -12.04 1.33
N PHE A 131 9.99 -12.05 0.67
CA PHE A 131 8.71 -11.73 1.32
C PHE A 131 8.25 -12.81 2.31
N GLU A 132 8.49 -14.09 2.01
CA GLU A 132 8.22 -15.19 2.93
C GLU A 132 9.07 -15.08 4.20
N TYR A 133 10.35 -14.76 4.03
CA TYR A 133 11.25 -14.46 5.14
C TYR A 133 10.73 -13.28 5.99
N CYS A 134 10.34 -12.16 5.35
CA CYS A 134 9.74 -11.03 6.06
C CYS A 134 8.47 -11.42 6.83
N THR A 135 7.61 -12.24 6.25
CA THR A 135 6.40 -12.73 6.92
C THR A 135 6.76 -13.52 8.19
N GLN A 136 7.75 -14.41 8.11
CA GLN A 136 8.24 -15.17 9.27
C GLN A 136 8.87 -14.26 10.32
N ALA A 137 9.72 -13.32 9.91
CA ALA A 137 10.37 -12.36 10.79
C ALA A 137 9.36 -11.49 11.55
N LEU A 138 8.43 -10.89 10.82
CA LEU A 138 7.41 -10.01 11.39
C LEU A 138 6.37 -10.76 12.25
N SER A 139 6.13 -12.05 12.02
CA SER A 139 5.21 -12.84 12.84
C SER A 139 5.64 -12.94 14.30
N LYS A 140 6.93 -12.79 14.57
CA LYS A 140 7.54 -12.84 15.92
C LYS A 140 7.56 -11.48 16.63
N MET A 141 7.13 -10.41 15.95
CA MET A 141 7.19 -9.05 16.48
C MET A 141 5.89 -8.66 17.17
N ASP A 142 6.03 -7.99 18.30
CA ASP A 142 4.99 -7.29 19.03
C ASP A 142 5.42 -5.84 19.31
N ASP A 143 4.54 -5.07 19.95
CA ASP A 143 4.80 -3.67 20.22
C ASP A 143 5.55 -3.40 21.54
N SER A 144 5.95 -4.46 22.28
CA SER A 144 6.60 -4.31 23.59
C SER A 144 8.00 -3.70 23.53
N ASN A 145 8.68 -3.78 22.39
CA ASN A 145 10.08 -3.38 22.25
C ASN A 145 10.36 -2.51 21.02
N LEU A 146 9.42 -1.63 20.67
CA LEU A 146 9.52 -0.74 19.51
C LEU A 146 10.63 0.31 19.62
N GLY A 147 11.04 0.66 20.84
CA GLY A 147 12.13 1.62 21.10
C GLY A 147 13.53 1.05 20.98
N ALA A 148 13.69 -0.29 20.92
CA ALA A 148 15.01 -0.92 20.84
C ALA A 148 15.78 -0.44 19.60
N GLN A 149 17.08 -0.17 19.79
CA GLN A 149 17.98 0.19 18.69
C GLN A 149 18.35 -1.06 17.90
N VAL A 150 18.14 -1.02 16.60
CA VAL A 150 18.46 -2.08 15.66
C VAL A 150 19.42 -1.57 14.57
N PRO A 151 20.20 -2.45 13.92
CA PRO A 151 21.05 -2.06 12.79
C PRO A 151 20.24 -1.37 11.69
N PHE A 152 20.87 -0.38 11.05
CA PHE A 152 20.29 0.30 9.90
C PHE A 152 21.35 0.50 8.82
N PHE A 153 21.02 1.05 7.68
CA PHE A 153 21.94 1.16 6.55
C PHE A 153 23.30 1.75 6.94
N GLY A 154 24.36 1.15 6.42
CA GLY A 154 25.73 1.44 6.85
C GLY A 154 25.95 1.03 8.31
N ASP A 155 26.67 1.84 9.07
CA ASP A 155 26.92 1.63 10.51
C ASP A 155 25.86 2.28 11.40
N GLY A 156 24.72 2.69 10.81
CA GLY A 156 23.65 3.37 11.49
C GLY A 156 22.85 2.48 12.42
N LYS A 157 22.15 3.12 13.35
CA LYS A 157 21.13 2.48 14.19
C LYS A 157 19.87 3.33 14.18
N ILE A 158 18.72 2.67 14.29
CA ILE A 158 17.41 3.29 14.35
C ILE A 158 16.54 2.52 15.34
N SER A 159 15.48 3.14 15.86
CA SER A 159 14.51 2.39 16.66
C SER A 159 13.84 1.30 15.82
N ARG A 160 13.45 0.19 16.45
CA ARG A 160 12.73 -0.89 15.76
C ARG A 160 11.46 -0.37 15.07
N ALA A 161 10.71 0.54 15.70
CA ALA A 161 9.60 1.22 15.06
C ALA A 161 10.03 1.97 13.80
N GLY A 162 11.16 2.69 13.84
CA GLY A 162 11.72 3.38 12.68
C GLY A 162 12.08 2.41 11.55
N ALA A 163 12.69 1.26 11.88
CA ALA A 163 12.99 0.23 10.88
C ALA A 163 11.72 -0.38 10.27
N MET A 164 10.66 -0.58 11.06
CA MET A 164 9.35 -1.03 10.57
C MET A 164 8.70 -0.01 9.62
N ILE A 165 8.80 1.27 9.93
CA ILE A 165 8.32 2.35 9.04
C ILE A 165 9.13 2.34 7.75
N ALA A 166 10.46 2.30 7.83
CA ALA A 166 11.35 2.25 6.67
C ALA A 166 11.04 1.03 5.77
N LEU A 167 10.78 -0.14 6.34
CA LEU A 167 10.39 -1.33 5.58
C LEU A 167 9.12 -1.09 4.74
N THR A 168 8.10 -0.47 5.34
CA THR A 168 6.85 -0.17 4.61
C THR A 168 7.03 0.91 3.56
N ASP A 169 7.85 1.91 3.82
CA ASP A 169 8.18 3.01 2.91
C ASP A 169 8.94 2.49 1.68
N VAL A 170 10.01 1.74 1.90
CA VAL A 170 10.80 1.08 0.83
C VAL A 170 9.91 0.16 -0.02
N ALA A 171 9.06 -0.66 0.62
CA ALA A 171 8.15 -1.54 -0.12
C ALA A 171 7.11 -0.77 -0.94
N TYR A 172 6.71 0.43 -0.48
CA TYR A 172 5.83 1.31 -1.24
C TYR A 172 6.55 1.92 -2.45
N ASP A 173 7.74 2.46 -2.23
CA ASP A 173 8.55 3.11 -3.27
C ASP A 173 8.89 2.12 -4.40
N HIS A 174 9.43 0.95 -4.05
CA HIS A 174 9.79 -0.07 -5.05
C HIS A 174 8.57 -0.53 -5.86
N TYR A 175 7.41 -0.73 -5.22
CA TYR A 175 6.20 -1.07 -5.98
C TYR A 175 5.76 0.07 -6.90
N SER A 176 5.87 1.32 -6.46
CA SER A 176 5.52 2.48 -7.29
C SER A 176 6.40 2.57 -8.54
N MET A 177 7.70 2.32 -8.39
CA MET A 177 8.65 2.21 -9.51
C MET A 177 8.26 1.05 -10.43
N ALA A 178 8.03 -0.15 -9.90
CA ALA A 178 7.63 -1.31 -10.68
C ALA A 178 6.34 -1.06 -11.48
N ALA A 179 5.34 -0.44 -10.86
CA ALA A 179 4.07 -0.08 -11.49
C ALA A 179 4.24 0.94 -12.62
N MET A 180 5.17 1.88 -12.47
CA MET A 180 5.53 2.83 -13.51
C MET A 180 6.22 2.11 -14.68
N TYR A 181 7.19 1.23 -14.42
CA TYR A 181 7.89 0.46 -15.45
C TYR A 181 6.93 -0.42 -16.26
N LEU A 182 5.97 -1.07 -15.60
CA LEU A 182 4.92 -1.82 -16.27
C LEU A 182 4.14 -0.93 -17.25
N ARG A 183 3.65 0.25 -16.80
CA ARG A 183 2.90 1.17 -17.66
C ARG A 183 3.71 1.64 -18.88
N LEU A 184 4.98 1.95 -18.68
CA LEU A 184 5.88 2.34 -19.77
C LEU A 184 6.11 1.23 -20.81
N ASN A 185 5.84 -0.03 -20.42
CA ASN A 185 5.87 -1.20 -21.31
C ASN A 185 4.47 -1.69 -21.71
N GLY A 186 3.42 -0.88 -21.53
CA GLY A 186 2.06 -1.21 -21.97
C GLY A 186 1.37 -2.27 -21.07
N VAL A 187 1.91 -2.57 -19.89
CA VAL A 187 1.37 -3.57 -18.96
C VAL A 187 0.58 -2.89 -17.84
N THR A 188 -0.66 -3.33 -17.60
CA THR A 188 -1.47 -2.83 -16.49
C THR A 188 -0.94 -3.37 -15.17
N PRO A 189 -0.52 -2.50 -14.21
CA PRO A 189 0.02 -2.97 -12.94
C PRO A 189 -1.07 -3.60 -12.06
N PRO A 190 -0.70 -4.52 -11.13
CA PRO A 190 -1.65 -5.23 -10.27
C PRO A 190 -2.62 -4.33 -9.50
N SER A 191 -2.18 -3.16 -9.05
CA SER A 191 -3.03 -2.21 -8.33
C SER A 191 -4.10 -1.53 -9.19
N ALA A 192 -4.00 -1.60 -10.52
CA ALA A 192 -4.94 -1.03 -11.47
C ALA A 192 -5.79 -2.10 -12.19
N GLN A 193 -5.59 -3.38 -11.87
CA GLN A 193 -6.44 -4.45 -12.40
C GLN A 193 -7.81 -4.41 -11.72
N PRO A 194 -8.92 -4.77 -12.44
CA PRO A 194 -10.23 -4.93 -11.83
C PRO A 194 -10.15 -5.93 -10.67
N LYS A 195 -10.88 -5.62 -9.58
CA LYS A 195 -11.03 -6.62 -8.50
C LYS A 195 -11.77 -7.81 -9.07
N LYS A 196 -11.23 -9.00 -8.91
CA LYS A 196 -12.00 -10.23 -9.16
C LYS A 196 -13.08 -10.27 -8.08
N GLU A 197 -14.35 -10.27 -8.52
CA GLU A 197 -15.52 -10.53 -7.69
C GLU A 197 -15.47 -11.93 -7.12
#